data_0657b3eb7e05f9810271755b5f179834
#
_entry.id   0657b3eb7e05f9810271755b5f179834
#
_cell.length_a   1.000
_cell.length_b   1.000
_cell.length_c   1.000
_cell.angle_alpha   90.00
_cell.angle_beta   90.00
_cell.angle_gamma   90.00
#
_symmetry.space_group_name_H-M   'P 1'
#
loop_
_entity.id
_entity.type
_entity.pdbx_description
1 polymer ?
#
loop_
_entity_poly.entity_id
_entity_poly.type
_entity_poly.pdbx_seq_one_letter_code
_entity_poly.pdbx_strand_id
1 'polypeptide(L)'
;VEANNEIRVLQIEEQKEIERIIKEMSELVGSFAEPMINDYEIVLMLEIYFAKANLGAKMKAVTPVITDKPCFNLIRARHPLIDKDKVVPISLELGNDYSSLIVTGPNTGGKTVSLKTAGLLVLMAMCGMMIPASENSVIGMFDELYVDIGDEQSIEQSLSTFSSHMTNIARILRTADEKSLIMLDELCSGTDPVEGSALAVSILDEFRKRDCKVIATTHYQEVKMYAIKTDNVENASCEFDIKTLRPTYRVIVGMPGKSNAFAISSKLGISSDIIDNAKELVSTEDKRFEEVIQSLEKTRQELEKLKSSAAAEQKKSKEITEQLKAERDQLEKDKEKELQDVRSKAASIIEEVRFQGDLMLEELERLRKQKESADFAQKVKGARSHINSSVNGMYDTANPIMQKKIDHYVLPRPLKVGDTVRLADLNKEGTLLRLPDSKNMCFVQVGAMKTKTKLENLRLVEEKKESKKQPTPSKVGKKLVSNFSRKSGMELDIRGMLGDDGVMEGGRF
;
A
#
# COMPACT_ATOMS: atom_id res chain seq x y z
N VAL A 1 92.17 -34.95 18.53
CA VAL A 1 92.29 -33.57 18.03
C VAL A 1 91.94 -33.53 16.53
N GLU A 2 92.54 -34.41 15.69
CA GLU A 2 92.33 -34.45 14.24
C GLU A 2 90.84 -34.65 13.88
N ALA A 3 90.17 -35.64 14.44
CA ALA A 3 88.74 -35.91 14.19
C ALA A 3 87.86 -34.71 14.54
N ASN A 4 88.18 -33.96 15.59
CA ASN A 4 87.36 -32.75 15.96
C ASN A 4 87.62 -31.59 14.98
N ASN A 5 88.85 -31.50 14.41
CA ASN A 5 89.13 -30.51 13.37
C ASN A 5 88.39 -30.86 12.06
N GLU A 6 88.39 -32.14 11.71
CA GLU A 6 87.65 -32.61 10.51
C GLU A 6 86.14 -32.38 10.62
N ILE A 7 85.57 -32.68 11.78
CA ILE A 7 84.17 -32.36 12.07
C ILE A 7 83.89 -30.85 11.92
N ARG A 8 84.74 -29.99 12.45
CA ARG A 8 84.60 -28.54 12.29
C ARG A 8 84.69 -28.07 10.84
N VAL A 9 85.61 -28.65 10.06
CA VAL A 9 85.76 -28.33 8.65
C VAL A 9 84.49 -28.70 7.90
N LEU A 10 83.96 -29.91 8.12
CA LEU A 10 82.74 -30.37 7.52
C LEU A 10 81.53 -29.52 7.94
N GLN A 11 81.40 -29.08 9.19
CA GLN A 11 80.38 -28.19 9.65
C GLN A 11 80.44 -26.79 8.97
N ILE A 12 81.66 -26.29 8.73
CA ILE A 12 81.85 -25.02 8.01
C ILE A 12 81.44 -25.17 6.52
N GLU A 13 81.84 -26.32 5.90
CA GLU A 13 81.42 -26.60 4.52
C GLU A 13 79.93 -26.78 4.39
N GLU A 14 79.28 -27.51 5.30
CA GLU A 14 77.78 -27.64 5.37
C GLU A 14 77.17 -26.26 5.49
N GLN A 15 77.62 -25.42 6.40
CA GLN A 15 77.07 -24.06 6.57
C GLN A 15 77.23 -23.20 5.31
N LYS A 16 78.39 -23.26 4.64
CA LYS A 16 78.61 -22.55 3.37
C LYS A 16 77.61 -23.04 2.26
N GLU A 17 77.41 -24.35 2.20
CA GLU A 17 76.52 -24.92 1.20
C GLU A 17 75.00 -24.55 1.49
N ILE A 18 74.61 -24.55 2.77
CA ILE A 18 73.28 -24.04 3.18
C ILE A 18 73.14 -22.57 2.77
N GLU A 19 74.14 -21.73 3.04
CA GLU A 19 74.13 -20.30 2.65
C GLU A 19 74.03 -20.13 1.14
N ARG A 20 74.76 -20.97 0.36
CA ARG A 20 74.73 -20.95 -1.10
C ARG A 20 73.31 -21.29 -1.61
N ILE A 21 72.70 -22.38 -1.10
CA ILE A 21 71.40 -22.83 -1.48
C ILE A 21 70.33 -21.76 -1.11
N ILE A 22 70.38 -21.23 0.12
CA ILE A 22 69.50 -20.19 0.57
C ILE A 22 69.58 -18.95 -0.32
N LYS A 23 70.79 -18.56 -0.70
CA LYS A 23 70.99 -17.42 -1.59
C LYS A 23 70.45 -17.65 -2.97
N GLU A 24 70.66 -18.80 -3.61
CA GLU A 24 70.12 -19.16 -4.92
C GLU A 24 68.54 -19.19 -4.88
N MET A 25 67.96 -19.79 -3.83
CA MET A 25 66.58 -19.84 -3.64
C MET A 25 65.95 -18.43 -3.43
N SER A 26 66.68 -17.58 -2.63
CA SER A 26 66.24 -16.20 -2.38
C SER A 26 66.28 -15.34 -3.65
N GLU A 27 67.33 -15.50 -4.47
CA GLU A 27 67.48 -14.82 -5.76
C GLU A 27 66.35 -15.26 -6.73
N LEU A 28 66.02 -16.56 -6.77
CA LEU A 28 64.93 -17.09 -7.58
C LEU A 28 63.59 -16.53 -7.13
N VAL A 29 63.26 -16.55 -5.84
CA VAL A 29 62.04 -15.97 -5.28
C VAL A 29 62.02 -14.46 -5.53
N GLY A 30 63.14 -13.77 -5.35
CA GLY A 30 63.31 -12.33 -5.59
C GLY A 30 62.97 -11.93 -7.04
N SER A 31 63.27 -12.80 -8.01
CA SER A 31 62.86 -12.55 -9.42
C SER A 31 61.37 -12.49 -9.66
N PHE A 32 60.56 -13.07 -8.78
CA PHE A 32 59.09 -13.03 -8.81
C PHE A 32 58.50 -12.09 -7.76
N ALA A 33 59.29 -11.26 -7.10
CA ALA A 33 58.80 -10.42 -6.00
C ALA A 33 57.68 -9.48 -6.40
N GLU A 34 57.76 -8.77 -7.55
CA GLU A 34 56.71 -7.88 -8.03
C GLU A 34 55.40 -8.62 -8.34
N PRO A 35 55.37 -9.72 -9.12
CA PRO A 35 54.15 -10.51 -9.30
C PRO A 35 53.55 -11.02 -8.00
N MET A 36 54.37 -11.49 -7.06
CA MET A 36 53.90 -11.99 -5.76
C MET A 36 53.27 -10.89 -4.90
N ILE A 37 53.85 -9.69 -4.89
CA ILE A 37 53.26 -8.53 -4.17
C ILE A 37 51.93 -8.16 -4.80
N ASN A 38 51.86 -8.08 -6.12
CA ASN A 38 50.62 -7.77 -6.83
C ASN A 38 49.53 -8.82 -6.57
N ASP A 39 49.85 -10.11 -6.63
CA ASP A 39 48.93 -11.20 -6.30
C ASP A 39 48.44 -11.11 -4.85
N TYR A 40 49.33 -10.78 -3.91
CA TYR A 40 48.98 -10.58 -2.51
C TYR A 40 47.96 -9.41 -2.34
N GLU A 41 48.18 -8.28 -3.02
CA GLU A 41 47.25 -7.14 -2.98
C GLU A 41 45.91 -7.51 -3.56
N ILE A 42 45.87 -8.25 -4.67
CA ILE A 42 44.62 -8.74 -5.28
C ILE A 42 43.86 -9.67 -4.31
N VAL A 43 44.55 -10.63 -3.70
CA VAL A 43 43.97 -11.54 -2.71
C VAL A 43 43.40 -10.77 -1.51
N LEU A 44 44.15 -9.78 -1.01
CA LEU A 44 43.71 -8.91 0.08
C LEU A 44 42.40 -8.15 -0.28
N MET A 45 42.36 -7.60 -1.49
CA MET A 45 41.15 -6.92 -1.97
C MET A 45 39.95 -7.89 -2.08
N LEU A 46 40.15 -9.08 -2.61
CA LEU A 46 39.11 -10.11 -2.68
C LEU A 46 38.60 -10.52 -1.29
N GLU A 47 39.51 -10.70 -0.33
CA GLU A 47 39.14 -11.02 1.06
C GLU A 47 38.27 -9.93 1.70
N ILE A 48 38.62 -8.66 1.46
CA ILE A 48 37.79 -7.53 1.92
C ILE A 48 36.39 -7.57 1.28
N TYR A 49 36.28 -7.85 -0.03
CA TYR A 49 34.98 -7.93 -0.69
C TYR A 49 34.14 -9.10 -0.17
N PHE A 50 34.76 -10.27 0.05
CA PHE A 50 34.06 -11.41 0.64
C PHE A 50 33.62 -11.14 2.09
N ALA A 51 34.46 -10.47 2.88
CA ALA A 51 34.13 -10.08 4.24
C ALA A 51 32.92 -9.12 4.27
N LYS A 52 32.90 -8.10 3.41
CA LYS A 52 31.76 -7.16 3.26
C LYS A 52 30.52 -7.88 2.82
N ALA A 53 30.57 -8.77 1.83
CA ALA A 53 29.43 -9.54 1.32
C ALA A 53 28.89 -10.48 2.39
N ASN A 54 29.73 -11.20 3.11
CA ASN A 54 29.34 -12.09 4.20
C ASN A 54 28.65 -11.31 5.35
N LEU A 55 29.18 -10.15 5.70
CA LEU A 55 28.56 -9.28 6.71
C LEU A 55 27.19 -8.80 6.25
N GLY A 56 27.07 -8.35 4.99
CA GLY A 56 25.80 -7.96 4.39
C GLY A 56 24.75 -9.08 4.43
N ALA A 57 25.15 -10.30 4.07
CA ALA A 57 24.26 -11.46 4.12
C ALA A 57 23.79 -11.78 5.57
N LYS A 58 24.69 -11.73 6.56
CA LYS A 58 24.35 -11.94 7.98
C LYS A 58 23.35 -10.91 8.50
N MET A 59 23.48 -9.65 8.09
CA MET A 59 22.61 -8.55 8.48
C MET A 59 21.31 -8.48 7.65
N LYS A 60 21.15 -9.30 6.61
CA LYS A 60 20.09 -9.15 5.59
C LYS A 60 20.08 -7.71 5.06
N ALA A 61 21.26 -7.24 4.69
CA ALA A 61 21.50 -5.90 4.20
C ALA A 61 21.21 -5.81 2.69
N VAL A 62 20.95 -4.61 2.23
CA VAL A 62 20.74 -4.26 0.82
C VAL A 62 21.76 -3.25 0.36
N THR A 63 22.01 -3.18 -0.94
CA THR A 63 22.82 -2.11 -1.53
C THR A 63 21.93 -0.86 -1.62
N PRO A 64 22.28 0.26 -0.96
CA PRO A 64 21.52 1.50 -1.10
C PRO A 64 21.72 2.11 -2.48
N VAL A 65 20.76 2.96 -2.87
CA VAL A 65 20.90 3.82 -4.05
C VAL A 65 21.84 4.98 -3.67
N ILE A 66 22.94 5.13 -4.38
CA ILE A 66 23.90 6.21 -4.12
C ILE A 66 23.56 7.42 -4.99
N THR A 67 23.64 8.62 -4.42
CA THR A 67 23.41 9.91 -5.12
C THR A 67 24.52 10.91 -4.76
N ASP A 68 24.80 11.85 -5.67
CA ASP A 68 25.81 12.89 -5.44
C ASP A 68 25.32 14.00 -4.50
N LYS A 69 24.01 14.10 -4.26
CA LYS A 69 23.43 15.05 -3.31
C LYS A 69 23.72 14.62 -1.88
N PRO A 70 24.15 15.54 -0.97
CA PRO A 70 24.33 15.24 0.44
C PRO A 70 22.95 15.06 1.13
N CYS A 71 22.38 13.89 1.03
CA CYS A 71 21.09 13.54 1.61
C CYS A 71 21.03 12.06 1.96
N PHE A 72 20.04 11.64 2.74
CA PHE A 72 19.70 10.24 2.86
C PHE A 72 18.18 10.04 3.04
N ASN A 73 17.71 8.89 2.59
CA ASN A 73 16.37 8.39 2.87
C ASN A 73 16.50 6.91 3.26
N LEU A 74 16.45 6.65 4.55
CA LEU A 74 16.57 5.33 5.14
C LEU A 74 15.17 4.74 5.37
N ILE A 75 14.85 3.65 4.70
CA ILE A 75 13.55 2.98 4.80
C ILE A 75 13.71 1.72 5.63
N ARG A 76 13.00 1.64 6.77
CA ARG A 76 13.04 0.51 7.70
C ARG A 76 14.48 0.09 8.07
N ALA A 77 15.31 1.07 8.34
CA ALA A 77 16.69 0.89 8.75
C ALA A 77 16.80 0.23 10.13
N ARG A 78 17.71 -0.68 10.28
CA ARG A 78 17.95 -1.42 11.53
C ARG A 78 19.36 -1.14 12.03
N HIS A 79 19.52 -0.97 13.32
CA HIS A 79 20.85 -0.80 13.91
C HIS A 79 21.65 -2.12 13.78
N PRO A 80 22.82 -2.14 13.13
CA PRO A 80 23.53 -3.37 12.80
C PRO A 80 24.06 -4.15 14.03
N LEU A 81 24.26 -3.47 15.15
CA LEU A 81 24.79 -4.08 16.40
C LEU A 81 23.69 -4.48 17.39
N ILE A 82 22.41 -4.24 17.07
CA ILE A 82 21.28 -4.73 17.90
C ILE A 82 20.77 -6.03 17.28
N ASP A 83 20.43 -6.96 18.17
CA ASP A 83 19.85 -8.25 17.77
C ASP A 83 18.67 -8.05 16.81
N LYS A 84 18.69 -8.76 15.68
CA LYS A 84 17.68 -8.66 14.60
C LYS A 84 16.26 -8.99 15.05
N ASP A 85 16.09 -9.77 16.12
CA ASP A 85 14.77 -10.12 16.66
C ASP A 85 14.26 -9.07 17.65
N LYS A 86 15.12 -8.18 18.13
CA LYS A 86 14.81 -7.10 19.07
C LYS A 86 14.81 -5.72 18.43
N VAL A 87 15.53 -5.53 17.32
CA VAL A 87 15.65 -4.24 16.66
C VAL A 87 14.33 -3.80 16.04
N VAL A 88 13.90 -2.59 16.37
CA VAL A 88 12.74 -1.97 15.72
C VAL A 88 13.26 -1.16 14.52
N PRO A 89 12.75 -1.43 13.31
CA PRO A 89 13.15 -0.68 12.12
C PRO A 89 12.64 0.76 12.19
N ILE A 90 13.53 1.71 11.87
CA ILE A 90 13.20 3.14 11.77
C ILE A 90 13.24 3.60 10.33
N SER A 91 12.47 4.64 9.99
CA SER A 91 12.57 5.34 8.71
C SER A 91 12.88 6.80 8.97
N LEU A 92 13.95 7.29 8.35
CA LEU A 92 14.47 8.66 8.51
C LEU A 92 14.93 9.19 7.18
N GLU A 93 14.68 10.45 6.93
CA GLU A 93 15.21 11.16 5.77
C GLU A 93 15.83 12.48 6.18
N LEU A 94 16.74 13.00 5.36
CA LEU A 94 17.39 14.29 5.54
C LEU A 94 17.99 14.77 4.23
N GLY A 95 17.94 16.08 3.98
CA GLY A 95 18.60 16.71 2.83
C GLY A 95 17.76 16.77 1.55
N ASN A 96 16.48 16.33 1.56
CA ASN A 96 15.52 16.51 0.47
C ASN A 96 14.60 17.70 0.76
N ASP A 97 13.65 17.53 1.66
CA ASP A 97 12.65 18.54 1.99
C ASP A 97 13.13 19.48 3.11
N TYR A 98 14.06 19.02 3.92
CA TYR A 98 14.66 19.79 5.04
C TYR A 98 16.13 19.40 5.24
N SER A 99 16.92 20.38 5.71
CA SER A 99 18.34 20.21 6.01
C SER A 99 18.62 19.88 7.48
N SER A 100 17.67 20.12 8.37
CA SER A 100 17.82 19.88 9.80
C SER A 100 16.66 19.08 10.36
N LEU A 101 16.93 18.01 11.12
CA LEU A 101 15.95 17.17 11.79
C LEU A 101 16.16 17.21 13.30
N ILE A 102 15.15 17.70 14.03
CA ILE A 102 15.17 17.84 15.50
C ILE A 102 14.37 16.68 16.11
N VAL A 103 15.07 15.71 16.70
CA VAL A 103 14.47 14.51 17.29
C VAL A 103 14.21 14.77 18.77
N THR A 104 12.94 14.65 19.18
CA THR A 104 12.46 14.94 20.53
C THR A 104 11.74 13.73 21.15
N GLY A 105 11.48 13.78 22.43
CA GLY A 105 10.86 12.69 23.18
C GLY A 105 11.64 12.28 24.44
N PRO A 106 11.20 11.27 25.19
CA PRO A 106 11.90 10.82 26.39
C PRO A 106 13.24 10.14 26.05
N ASN A 107 14.23 10.19 26.96
CA ASN A 107 15.55 9.60 26.74
C ASN A 107 15.47 8.09 26.46
N THR A 108 14.57 7.41 27.15
CA THR A 108 14.29 5.98 26.93
C THR A 108 13.61 5.68 25.60
N GLY A 109 13.15 6.69 24.84
CA GLY A 109 12.39 6.54 23.59
C GLY A 109 13.21 6.07 22.39
N GLY A 110 14.55 6.09 22.48
CA GLY A 110 15.44 5.65 21.39
C GLY A 110 15.98 6.76 20.52
N LYS A 111 15.98 8.03 20.97
CA LYS A 111 16.56 9.19 20.27
C LYS A 111 18.01 8.94 19.86
N THR A 112 18.88 8.67 20.83
CA THR A 112 20.29 8.37 20.61
C THR A 112 20.52 7.17 19.70
N VAL A 113 19.70 6.12 19.84
CA VAL A 113 19.79 4.93 18.99
C VAL A 113 19.43 5.27 17.54
N SER A 114 18.40 6.08 17.33
CA SER A 114 17.99 6.50 15.99
C SER A 114 19.06 7.34 15.30
N LEU A 115 19.66 8.28 16.04
CA LEU A 115 20.77 9.11 15.59
C LEU A 115 21.97 8.23 15.22
N LYS A 116 22.42 7.33 16.13
CA LYS A 116 23.51 6.39 15.88
C LYS A 116 23.23 5.47 14.69
N THR A 117 21.99 5.01 14.53
CA THR A 117 21.61 4.17 13.38
C THR A 117 21.82 4.94 12.07
N ALA A 118 21.31 6.16 11.95
CA ALA A 118 21.45 6.97 10.74
C ALA A 118 22.92 7.17 10.38
N GLY A 119 23.74 7.65 11.33
CA GLY A 119 25.15 7.90 11.07
C GLY A 119 25.96 6.65 10.73
N LEU A 120 25.72 5.56 11.44
CA LEU A 120 26.44 4.30 11.21
C LEU A 120 26.11 3.73 9.81
N LEU A 121 24.86 3.81 9.36
CA LEU A 121 24.46 3.32 8.03
C LEU A 121 25.02 4.20 6.92
N VAL A 122 25.07 5.52 7.11
CA VAL A 122 25.75 6.43 6.18
C VAL A 122 27.23 6.06 6.07
N LEU A 123 27.94 5.90 7.20
CA LEU A 123 29.36 5.49 7.21
C LEU A 123 29.56 4.12 6.54
N MET A 124 28.69 3.15 6.81
CA MET A 124 28.77 1.84 6.17
C MET A 124 28.68 1.96 4.65
N ALA A 125 27.72 2.74 4.14
CA ALA A 125 27.57 2.95 2.71
C ALA A 125 28.78 3.68 2.09
N MET A 126 29.28 4.71 2.75
CA MET A 126 30.51 5.43 2.32
C MET A 126 31.75 4.53 2.30
N CYS A 127 31.80 3.51 3.17
CA CYS A 127 32.83 2.46 3.13
C CYS A 127 32.56 1.36 2.10
N GLY A 128 31.52 1.48 1.25
CA GLY A 128 31.16 0.48 0.25
C GLY A 128 30.60 -0.81 0.86
N MET A 129 29.94 -0.73 2.00
CA MET A 129 29.22 -1.84 2.65
C MET A 129 27.72 -1.76 2.37
N MET A 130 27.08 -2.92 2.30
CA MET A 130 25.60 -3.00 2.30
C MET A 130 25.06 -2.55 3.65
N ILE A 131 23.83 -2.01 3.66
CA ILE A 131 23.17 -1.50 4.85
C ILE A 131 21.92 -2.33 5.22
N PRO A 132 21.68 -2.60 6.51
CA PRO A 132 20.48 -3.31 6.96
C PRO A 132 19.24 -2.41 6.93
N ALA A 133 18.74 -2.12 5.73
CA ALA A 133 17.55 -1.31 5.43
C ALA A 133 16.68 -2.01 4.41
N SER A 134 15.57 -1.39 4.02
CA SER A 134 14.74 -1.86 2.90
C SER A 134 15.31 -1.40 1.56
N GLU A 135 14.95 -2.11 0.49
CA GLU A 135 15.21 -1.70 -0.89
C GLU A 135 14.74 -0.27 -1.14
N ASN A 136 15.37 0.42 -2.07
CA ASN A 136 15.14 1.85 -2.38
C ASN A 136 15.54 2.84 -1.27
N SER A 137 16.29 2.42 -0.24
CA SER A 137 16.98 3.37 0.63
C SER A 137 18.05 4.11 -0.16
N VAL A 138 18.10 5.43 0.02
CA VAL A 138 19.03 6.33 -0.69
C VAL A 138 20.05 6.87 0.30
N ILE A 139 21.31 6.91 -0.10
CA ILE A 139 22.39 7.57 0.66
C ILE A 139 23.19 8.42 -0.30
N GLY A 140 23.34 9.69 0.07
CA GLY A 140 24.14 10.66 -0.65
C GLY A 140 25.61 10.66 -0.21
N MET A 141 26.42 11.27 -1.03
CA MET A 141 27.85 11.47 -0.73
C MET A 141 28.03 12.65 0.22
N PHE A 142 28.52 12.36 1.41
CA PHE A 142 28.94 13.35 2.38
C PHE A 142 30.50 13.38 2.38
N ASP A 143 31.06 14.57 2.43
CA ASP A 143 32.52 14.69 2.52
C ASP A 143 33.00 14.50 3.96
N GLU A 144 32.19 14.96 4.93
CA GLU A 144 32.50 14.91 6.35
C GLU A 144 31.29 14.45 7.18
N LEU A 145 31.58 13.67 8.24
CA LEU A 145 30.57 13.30 9.24
C LEU A 145 31.09 13.70 10.62
N TYR A 146 30.37 14.66 11.22
CA TYR A 146 30.68 15.18 12.55
C TYR A 146 29.69 14.62 13.57
N VAL A 147 30.23 14.24 14.73
CA VAL A 147 29.44 13.58 15.77
C VAL A 147 29.77 14.22 17.13
N ASP A 148 28.69 14.55 17.84
CA ASP A 148 28.74 14.94 19.25
C ASP A 148 27.71 14.08 20.00
N ILE A 149 28.10 12.87 20.38
CA ILE A 149 27.23 11.82 20.97
C ILE A 149 28.00 11.17 22.13
N GLY A 150 27.39 11.17 23.29
CA GLY A 150 27.87 10.38 24.43
C GLY A 150 27.83 11.16 25.75
N ASP A 151 27.53 10.43 26.82
CA ASP A 151 27.73 10.88 28.19
C ASP A 151 29.20 10.60 28.54
N GLU A 152 30.03 11.61 28.61
CA GLU A 152 31.40 11.46 29.14
C GLU A 152 31.30 11.23 30.66
N GLN A 153 30.92 10.03 31.08
CA GLN A 153 30.94 9.57 32.47
C GLN A 153 32.35 9.15 32.92
N SER A 154 33.37 9.65 32.28
CA SER A 154 34.74 9.36 32.74
C SER A 154 35.09 10.26 33.92
N ILE A 155 35.22 9.61 35.08
CA ILE A 155 35.56 10.21 36.39
C ILE A 155 36.89 11.02 36.38
N GLU A 156 37.68 10.95 35.30
CA GLU A 156 39.03 11.51 35.23
C GLU A 156 39.16 12.90 34.54
N GLN A 157 38.08 13.41 33.92
CA GLN A 157 38.14 14.73 33.28
C GLN A 157 37.23 15.74 34.00
N SER A 158 37.86 16.65 34.72
CA SER A 158 37.26 17.69 35.55
C SER A 158 36.64 18.88 34.77
N LEU A 159 36.56 18.84 33.45
CA LEU A 159 35.79 19.77 32.64
C LEU A 159 34.31 19.31 32.65
N SER A 160 33.36 20.21 32.95
CA SER A 160 31.96 19.86 32.89
C SER A 160 31.62 19.27 31.53
N THR A 161 30.70 18.29 31.49
CA THR A 161 30.21 17.66 30.25
C THR A 161 29.82 18.71 29.22
N PHE A 162 29.21 19.82 29.66
CA PHE A 162 28.85 20.96 28.81
C PHE A 162 30.06 21.58 28.11
N SER A 163 31.21 21.76 28.80
CA SER A 163 32.39 22.40 28.18
C SER A 163 33.03 21.52 27.12
N SER A 164 33.03 20.20 27.27
CA SER A 164 33.58 19.28 26.27
C SER A 164 32.70 19.26 25.01
N HIS A 165 31.37 19.18 25.16
CA HIS A 165 30.44 19.32 24.04
C HIS A 165 30.61 20.65 23.30
N MET A 166 30.70 21.77 24.03
CA MET A 166 30.89 23.08 23.39
C MET A 166 32.22 23.21 22.65
N THR A 167 33.27 22.62 23.18
CA THR A 167 34.57 22.58 22.49
C THR A 167 34.49 21.81 21.18
N ASN A 168 33.81 20.66 21.17
CA ASN A 168 33.59 19.86 19.96
C ASN A 168 32.70 20.62 18.95
N ILE A 169 31.58 21.19 19.40
CA ILE A 169 30.68 21.99 18.56
C ILE A 169 31.39 23.20 17.97
N ALA A 170 32.23 23.88 18.74
CA ALA A 170 33.03 25.00 18.25
C ALA A 170 34.04 24.55 17.16
N ARG A 171 34.60 23.35 17.26
CA ARG A 171 35.41 22.76 16.21
C ARG A 171 34.62 22.49 14.95
N ILE A 172 33.43 21.86 15.09
CA ILE A 172 32.53 21.54 13.98
C ILE A 172 32.09 22.83 13.26
N LEU A 173 31.72 23.87 14.01
CA LEU A 173 31.34 25.17 13.45
C LEU A 173 32.43 25.85 12.62
N ARG A 174 33.70 25.52 12.82
CA ARG A 174 34.79 26.09 12.02
C ARG A 174 34.99 25.41 10.68
N THR A 175 34.63 24.12 10.58
CA THR A 175 35.01 23.26 9.44
C THR A 175 33.80 22.78 8.64
N ALA A 176 32.60 22.73 9.25
CA ALA A 176 31.41 22.18 8.59
C ALA A 176 30.90 23.07 7.45
N ASP A 177 30.49 22.42 6.37
CA ASP A 177 29.98 22.98 5.13
C ASP A 177 28.68 22.29 4.66
N GLU A 178 28.23 22.60 3.45
CA GLU A 178 27.00 22.08 2.84
C GLU A 178 27.01 20.56 2.60
N LYS A 179 28.19 19.92 2.51
CA LYS A 179 28.37 18.48 2.34
C LYS A 179 28.62 17.73 3.64
N SER A 180 28.51 18.41 4.75
CA SER A 180 28.75 17.86 6.07
C SER A 180 27.45 17.29 6.66
N LEU A 181 27.52 16.07 7.22
CA LEU A 181 26.49 15.50 8.09
C LEU A 181 26.88 15.68 9.54
N ILE A 182 26.06 16.38 10.31
CA ILE A 182 26.28 16.74 11.71
C ILE A 182 25.28 16.01 12.60
N MET A 183 25.74 15.32 13.62
CA MET A 183 24.92 14.58 14.55
C MET A 183 25.19 15.01 15.98
N LEU A 184 24.17 15.61 16.61
CA LEU A 184 24.26 16.23 17.94
C LEU A 184 23.27 15.54 18.89
N ASP A 185 23.78 14.88 19.93
CA ASP A 185 22.90 14.29 20.96
C ASP A 185 22.81 15.19 22.17
N GLU A 186 21.57 15.41 22.67
CA GLU A 186 21.27 16.28 23.80
C GLU A 186 21.90 17.69 23.72
N LEU A 187 21.72 18.32 22.54
CA LEU A 187 22.36 19.60 22.20
C LEU A 187 22.21 20.64 23.31
N CYS A 188 23.36 21.16 23.78
CA CYS A 188 23.52 22.14 24.84
C CYS A 188 22.92 21.72 26.21
N SER A 189 22.78 20.44 26.50
CA SER A 189 22.41 19.95 27.83
C SER A 189 23.52 20.20 28.86
N GLY A 190 23.16 20.20 30.15
CA GLY A 190 24.12 20.36 31.25
C GLY A 190 24.47 21.77 31.67
N THR A 191 23.71 22.78 31.20
CA THR A 191 23.78 24.19 31.65
C THR A 191 22.41 24.72 32.04
N ASP A 192 22.29 26.00 32.37
CA ASP A 192 20.99 26.64 32.57
C ASP A 192 20.08 26.46 31.36
N PRO A 193 18.82 25.99 31.58
CA PRO A 193 17.92 25.65 30.48
C PRO A 193 17.62 26.84 29.54
N VAL A 194 17.55 28.06 30.03
CA VAL A 194 17.27 29.26 29.22
C VAL A 194 18.46 29.61 28.33
N GLU A 195 19.68 29.59 28.89
CA GLU A 195 20.90 29.85 28.14
C GLU A 195 21.19 28.70 27.16
N GLY A 196 21.01 27.43 27.60
CA GLY A 196 21.21 26.24 26.79
C GLY A 196 20.28 26.19 25.58
N SER A 197 19.01 26.51 25.77
CA SER A 197 18.03 26.51 24.67
C SER A 197 18.31 27.63 23.66
N ALA A 198 18.64 28.83 24.12
CA ALA A 198 18.99 29.97 23.26
C ALA A 198 20.26 29.67 22.44
N LEU A 199 21.27 29.06 23.06
CA LEU A 199 22.50 28.66 22.40
C LEU A 199 22.26 27.57 21.37
N ALA A 200 21.45 26.54 21.70
CA ALA A 200 21.07 25.47 20.80
C ALA A 200 20.38 25.98 19.54
N VAL A 201 19.41 26.88 19.68
CA VAL A 201 18.74 27.54 18.54
C VAL A 201 19.73 28.28 17.67
N SER A 202 20.65 29.07 18.30
CA SER A 202 21.66 29.86 17.57
C SER A 202 22.63 28.97 16.78
N ILE A 203 23.08 27.84 17.36
CA ILE A 203 23.95 26.87 16.72
C ILE A 203 23.25 26.21 15.53
N LEU A 204 22.01 25.76 15.71
CA LEU A 204 21.22 25.15 14.64
C LEU A 204 20.95 26.12 13.48
N ASP A 205 20.67 27.39 13.79
CA ASP A 205 20.47 28.42 12.77
C ASP A 205 21.74 28.71 11.97
N GLU A 206 22.91 28.66 12.61
CA GLU A 206 24.19 28.83 11.94
C GLU A 206 24.49 27.63 10.99
N PHE A 207 24.25 26.39 11.40
CA PHE A 207 24.38 25.22 10.52
C PHE A 207 23.38 25.28 9.37
N ARG A 208 22.15 25.71 9.62
CA ARG A 208 21.14 25.89 8.58
C ARG A 208 21.55 26.92 7.53
N LYS A 209 22.12 28.05 7.94
CA LYS A 209 22.63 29.11 7.04
C LYS A 209 23.75 28.60 6.13
N ARG A 210 24.53 27.61 6.58
CA ARG A 210 25.59 26.94 5.81
C ARG A 210 25.09 25.77 5.00
N ASP A 211 23.78 25.51 5.01
CA ASP A 211 23.14 24.35 4.38
C ASP A 211 23.70 22.99 4.82
N CYS A 212 24.31 22.92 6.03
CA CYS A 212 24.73 21.65 6.62
C CYS A 212 23.54 20.73 6.84
N LYS A 213 23.79 19.43 6.80
CA LYS A 213 22.76 18.43 7.11
C LYS A 213 22.88 18.03 8.58
N VAL A 214 21.86 18.35 9.39
CA VAL A 214 21.92 18.22 10.85
C VAL A 214 20.85 17.27 11.37
N ILE A 215 21.23 16.34 12.24
CA ILE A 215 20.30 15.64 13.13
C ILE A 215 20.68 16.00 14.56
N ALA A 216 19.76 16.61 15.28
CA ALA A 216 19.98 16.94 16.69
C ALA A 216 18.89 16.35 17.58
N THR A 217 19.27 15.86 18.75
CA THR A 217 18.30 15.51 19.79
C THR A 217 18.26 16.57 20.87
N THR A 218 17.10 16.80 21.45
CA THR A 218 16.94 17.80 22.52
C THR A 218 15.70 17.55 23.36
N HIS A 219 15.70 18.15 24.55
CA HIS A 219 14.54 18.24 25.43
C HIS A 219 13.93 19.64 25.46
N TYR A 220 14.64 20.64 24.92
CA TYR A 220 14.24 22.05 24.99
C TYR A 220 13.01 22.33 24.15
N GLN A 221 12.05 23.06 24.74
CA GLN A 221 10.82 23.43 24.09
C GLN A 221 11.04 24.50 23.03
N GLU A 222 11.95 25.42 23.28
CA GLU A 222 12.34 26.51 22.37
C GLU A 222 12.88 25.96 21.05
N VAL A 223 13.65 24.88 21.10
CA VAL A 223 14.18 24.22 19.89
C VAL A 223 13.06 23.51 19.10
N LYS A 224 12.07 22.92 19.80
CA LYS A 224 10.87 22.37 19.12
C LYS A 224 10.10 23.49 18.41
N MET A 225 9.94 24.65 19.08
CA MET A 225 9.28 25.81 18.50
C MET A 225 10.04 26.40 17.32
N TYR A 226 11.37 26.45 17.43
CA TYR A 226 12.25 26.86 16.32
C TYR A 226 12.00 25.99 15.08
N ALA A 227 11.96 24.69 15.23
CA ALA A 227 11.71 23.77 14.12
C ALA A 227 10.31 23.88 13.51
N ILE A 228 9.28 24.31 14.27
CA ILE A 228 7.94 24.58 13.72
C ILE A 228 7.89 25.89 12.91
N LYS A 229 8.69 26.90 13.33
CA LYS A 229 8.63 28.25 12.76
C LYS A 229 9.62 28.50 11.63
N THR A 230 10.58 27.60 11.44
CA THR A 230 11.72 27.83 10.55
C THR A 230 11.67 26.85 9.38
N ASP A 231 11.71 27.40 8.17
CA ASP A 231 11.79 26.60 6.96
C ASP A 231 13.08 25.77 6.89
N ASN A 232 13.05 24.62 6.27
CA ASN A 232 14.15 23.65 6.15
C ASN A 232 14.56 22.99 7.48
N VAL A 233 13.77 23.13 8.54
CA VAL A 233 13.96 22.45 9.83
C VAL A 233 12.70 21.65 10.15
N GLU A 234 12.85 20.36 10.43
CA GLU A 234 11.71 19.49 10.71
C GLU A 234 11.81 18.88 12.10
N ASN A 235 10.65 18.67 12.75
CA ASN A 235 10.57 17.96 14.01
C ASN A 235 10.39 16.47 13.79
N ALA A 236 11.00 15.66 14.66
CA ALA A 236 10.67 14.25 14.79
C ALA A 236 10.47 13.88 16.25
N SER A 237 9.63 12.89 16.50
CA SER A 237 9.41 12.37 17.84
C SER A 237 9.66 10.88 17.92
N CYS A 238 10.29 10.43 19.02
CA CYS A 238 10.32 9.03 19.38
C CYS A 238 9.04 8.67 20.13
N GLU A 239 8.27 7.75 19.58
CA GLU A 239 7.03 7.29 20.17
C GLU A 239 7.28 6.51 21.47
N PHE A 240 6.48 6.81 22.49
CA PHE A 240 6.56 6.15 23.80
C PHE A 240 5.16 5.67 24.23
N ASP A 241 5.04 4.41 24.60
CA ASP A 241 3.78 3.87 25.10
C ASP A 241 3.62 4.14 26.59
N ILE A 242 2.77 5.11 26.90
CA ILE A 242 2.44 5.48 28.29
C ILE A 242 1.73 4.32 29.03
N LYS A 243 1.04 3.41 28.33
CA LYS A 243 0.32 2.31 28.98
C LYS A 243 1.27 1.25 29.53
N THR A 244 2.28 0.91 28.77
CA THR A 244 3.27 -0.11 29.13
C THR A 244 4.53 0.46 29.77
N LEU A 245 4.72 1.79 29.76
CA LEU A 245 5.96 2.51 30.12
C LEU A 245 7.17 1.99 29.35
N ARG A 246 6.98 1.60 28.08
CA ARG A 246 8.04 1.10 27.22
C ARG A 246 8.19 1.94 25.97
N PRO A 247 9.42 2.13 25.48
CA PRO A 247 9.62 2.75 24.18
C PRO A 247 9.12 1.82 23.07
N THR A 248 8.48 2.40 22.08
CA THR A 248 8.14 1.68 20.84
C THR A 248 9.30 1.71 19.85
N TYR A 249 10.30 2.57 20.06
CA TYR A 249 11.43 2.86 19.18
C TYR A 249 11.04 3.35 17.78
N ARG A 250 9.78 3.76 17.58
CA ARG A 250 9.33 4.31 16.31
C ARG A 250 9.61 5.81 16.26
N VAL A 251 10.20 6.25 15.15
CA VAL A 251 10.42 7.67 14.89
C VAL A 251 9.31 8.19 13.99
N ILE A 252 8.74 9.32 14.37
CA ILE A 252 7.64 9.99 13.70
C ILE A 252 8.14 11.36 13.28
N VAL A 253 8.36 11.54 11.98
CA VAL A 253 8.74 12.82 11.38
C VAL A 253 7.51 13.72 11.19
N GLY A 254 7.70 15.03 11.24
CA GLY A 254 6.64 16.04 11.09
C GLY A 254 5.95 16.43 12.40
N MET A 255 6.40 15.90 13.56
CA MET A 255 5.80 16.23 14.84
C MET A 255 6.81 16.28 15.98
N PRO A 256 6.77 17.30 16.85
CA PRO A 256 7.55 17.32 18.09
C PRO A 256 7.00 16.30 19.10
N GLY A 257 7.89 15.72 19.90
CA GLY A 257 7.52 14.81 20.98
C GLY A 257 6.90 15.53 22.17
N LYS A 258 5.92 14.86 22.81
CA LYS A 258 5.32 15.30 24.06
C LYS A 258 6.24 15.07 25.23
N SER A 259 6.12 15.92 26.26
CA SER A 259 6.59 15.62 27.59
C SER A 259 5.62 14.65 28.29
N ASN A 260 6.11 13.49 28.69
CA ASN A 260 5.32 12.50 29.40
C ASN A 260 5.69 12.37 30.89
N ALA A 261 6.45 13.34 31.43
CA ALA A 261 6.99 13.28 32.78
C ALA A 261 5.89 13.04 33.85
N PHE A 262 4.81 13.82 33.81
CA PHE A 262 3.71 13.67 34.77
C PHE A 262 2.99 12.30 34.65
N ALA A 263 2.76 11.83 33.43
CA ALA A 263 2.12 10.51 33.22
C ALA A 263 3.02 9.36 33.68
N ILE A 264 4.32 9.47 33.45
CA ILE A 264 5.32 8.49 33.90
C ILE A 264 5.41 8.52 35.43
N SER A 265 5.53 9.70 36.05
CA SER A 265 5.61 9.88 37.50
C SER A 265 4.38 9.33 38.24
N SER A 266 3.18 9.57 37.71
CA SER A 266 1.93 9.02 38.24
C SER A 266 1.96 7.49 38.26
N LYS A 267 2.42 6.88 37.16
CA LYS A 267 2.50 5.40 37.10
C LYS A 267 3.60 4.78 37.94
N LEU A 268 4.64 5.54 38.22
CA LEU A 268 5.72 5.12 39.14
C LEU A 268 5.34 5.30 40.61
N GLY A 269 4.15 5.84 40.92
CA GLY A 269 3.60 5.89 42.26
C GLY A 269 3.73 7.25 42.95
N ILE A 270 4.06 8.33 42.24
CA ILE A 270 3.99 9.68 42.82
C ILE A 270 2.50 10.05 43.00
N SER A 271 2.15 10.58 44.17
CA SER A 271 0.76 10.91 44.52
C SER A 271 0.18 11.98 43.56
N SER A 272 -1.13 11.88 43.33
CA SER A 272 -1.85 12.83 42.48
C SER A 272 -1.67 14.27 42.92
N ASP A 273 -1.70 14.51 44.24
CA ASP A 273 -1.60 15.87 44.80
C ASP A 273 -0.26 16.54 44.46
N ILE A 274 0.86 15.78 44.49
CA ILE A 274 2.17 16.30 44.13
C ILE A 274 2.19 16.61 42.63
N ILE A 275 1.62 15.73 41.79
CA ILE A 275 1.58 15.93 40.34
C ILE A 275 0.70 17.10 39.96
N ASP A 276 -0.44 17.29 40.62
CA ASP A 276 -1.35 18.38 40.31
C ASP A 276 -0.76 19.73 40.75
N ASN A 277 -0.11 19.80 41.91
CA ASN A 277 0.68 20.97 42.31
C ASN A 277 1.80 21.29 41.31
N ALA A 278 2.51 20.24 40.82
CA ALA A 278 3.57 20.45 39.83
C ALA A 278 3.01 20.96 38.49
N LYS A 279 1.84 20.50 38.05
CA LYS A 279 1.17 21.01 36.85
C LYS A 279 0.76 22.51 36.99
N GLU A 280 0.39 22.95 38.19
CA GLU A 280 0.05 24.37 38.45
C GLU A 280 1.27 25.25 38.29
N LEU A 281 2.46 24.78 38.65
CA LEU A 281 3.72 25.54 38.56
C LEU A 281 4.24 25.66 37.10
N VAL A 282 3.73 24.86 36.17
CA VAL A 282 4.11 24.98 34.73
C VAL A 282 3.51 26.26 34.15
N SER A 283 4.30 27.00 33.36
CA SER A 283 3.87 28.25 32.76
C SER A 283 2.64 28.11 31.85
N THR A 284 1.88 29.18 31.68
CA THR A 284 0.67 29.17 30.83
C THR A 284 1.03 29.00 29.37
N GLU A 285 2.19 29.46 28.92
CA GLU A 285 2.68 29.33 27.54
C GLU A 285 3.05 27.87 27.23
N ASP A 286 3.72 27.19 28.16
CA ASP A 286 4.08 25.79 28.04
C ASP A 286 2.83 24.90 27.97
N LYS A 287 1.81 25.19 28.80
CA LYS A 287 0.53 24.44 28.76
C LYS A 287 -0.16 24.59 27.40
N ARG A 288 -0.25 25.80 26.86
CA ARG A 288 -0.84 26.02 25.53
C ARG A 288 -0.09 25.30 24.43
N PHE A 289 1.24 25.32 24.50
CA PHE A 289 2.05 24.59 23.52
C PHE A 289 1.83 23.08 23.55
N GLU A 290 1.80 22.49 24.74
CA GLU A 290 1.51 21.06 24.92
C GLU A 290 0.09 20.71 24.44
N GLU A 291 -0.91 21.57 24.66
CA GLU A 291 -2.28 21.38 24.15
C GLU A 291 -2.31 21.38 22.61
N VAL A 292 -1.57 22.28 21.96
CA VAL A 292 -1.46 22.32 20.50
C VAL A 292 -0.81 21.03 19.96
N ILE A 293 0.30 20.59 20.56
CA ILE A 293 0.94 19.31 20.18
C ILE A 293 -0.02 18.15 20.36
N GLN A 294 -0.78 18.12 21.45
CA GLN A 294 -1.77 17.08 21.71
C GLN A 294 -2.88 17.06 20.66
N SER A 295 -3.35 18.22 20.24
CA SER A 295 -4.34 18.35 19.18
C SER A 295 -3.81 17.87 17.84
N LEU A 296 -2.59 18.27 17.48
CA LEU A 296 -1.92 17.85 16.25
C LEU A 296 -1.73 16.31 16.21
N GLU A 297 -1.28 15.71 17.31
CA GLU A 297 -1.08 14.25 17.39
C GLU A 297 -2.39 13.50 17.24
N LYS A 298 -3.48 13.99 17.87
CA LYS A 298 -4.81 13.39 17.73
C LYS A 298 -5.31 13.45 16.29
N THR A 299 -5.19 14.64 15.67
CA THR A 299 -5.58 14.84 14.27
C THR A 299 -4.77 13.92 13.33
N ARG A 300 -3.47 13.79 13.57
CA ARG A 300 -2.62 12.90 12.80
C ARG A 300 -3.01 11.42 12.96
N GLN A 301 -3.27 10.97 14.20
CA GLN A 301 -3.72 9.59 14.45
C GLN A 301 -5.05 9.29 13.74
N GLU A 302 -5.96 10.25 13.71
CA GLU A 302 -7.22 10.14 12.97
C GLU A 302 -6.97 10.07 11.45
N LEU A 303 -6.05 10.87 10.94
CA LEU A 303 -5.66 10.89 9.53
C LEU A 303 -4.95 9.59 9.11
N GLU A 304 -4.07 9.02 9.92
CA GLU A 304 -3.46 7.71 9.67
C GLU A 304 -4.49 6.58 9.65
N LYS A 305 -5.46 6.60 10.58
CA LYS A 305 -6.57 5.64 10.57
C LYS A 305 -7.42 5.76 9.31
N LEU A 306 -7.75 6.98 8.90
CA LEU A 306 -8.49 7.24 7.67
C LEU A 306 -7.69 6.78 6.43
N LYS A 307 -6.39 7.07 6.39
CA LYS A 307 -5.50 6.65 5.30
C LYS A 307 -5.39 5.13 5.20
N SER A 308 -5.26 4.44 6.33
CA SER A 308 -5.20 2.98 6.36
C SER A 308 -6.54 2.33 5.96
N SER A 309 -7.68 2.90 6.39
CA SER A 309 -9.00 2.42 5.98
C SER A 309 -9.25 2.66 4.50
N ALA A 310 -8.90 3.84 3.97
CA ALA A 310 -9.01 4.16 2.55
C ALA A 310 -8.13 3.24 1.68
N ALA A 311 -6.91 2.94 2.12
CA ALA A 311 -6.04 1.99 1.42
C ALA A 311 -6.62 0.56 1.41
N ALA A 312 -7.22 0.13 2.53
CA ALA A 312 -7.90 -1.17 2.62
C ALA A 312 -9.16 -1.23 1.73
N GLU A 313 -9.96 -0.16 1.68
CA GLU A 313 -11.10 -0.05 0.77
C GLU A 313 -10.68 -0.02 -0.70
N GLN A 314 -9.62 0.71 -1.03
CA GLN A 314 -9.08 0.75 -2.39
C GLN A 314 -8.60 -0.63 -2.85
N LYS A 315 -7.96 -1.39 -1.95
CA LYS A 315 -7.55 -2.78 -2.25
C LYS A 315 -8.76 -3.67 -2.51
N LYS A 316 -9.78 -3.62 -1.64
CA LYS A 316 -11.03 -4.35 -1.82
C LYS A 316 -11.77 -3.97 -3.11
N SER A 317 -11.81 -2.68 -3.43
CA SER A 317 -12.41 -2.18 -4.68
C SER A 317 -11.70 -2.72 -5.91
N LYS A 318 -10.36 -2.78 -5.91
CA LYS A 318 -9.59 -3.41 -7.00
C LYS A 318 -9.88 -4.90 -7.13
N GLU A 319 -9.89 -5.64 -6.02
CA GLU A 319 -10.22 -7.07 -6.02
C GLU A 319 -11.62 -7.35 -6.56
N ILE A 320 -12.63 -6.55 -6.15
CA ILE A 320 -14.00 -6.65 -6.65
C ILE A 320 -14.07 -6.32 -8.16
N THR A 321 -13.32 -5.30 -8.61
CA THR A 321 -13.30 -4.92 -10.02
C THR A 321 -12.68 -6.02 -10.88
N GLU A 322 -11.64 -6.69 -10.40
CA GLU A 322 -11.02 -7.83 -11.09
C GLU A 322 -11.97 -9.05 -11.13
N GLN A 323 -12.67 -9.33 -10.03
CA GLN A 323 -13.67 -10.40 -9.99
C GLN A 323 -14.83 -10.13 -10.95
N LEU A 324 -15.38 -8.92 -10.96
CA LEU A 324 -16.45 -8.53 -11.88
C LEU A 324 -16.01 -8.61 -13.35
N LYS A 325 -14.75 -8.27 -13.64
CA LYS A 325 -14.20 -8.40 -14.99
C LYS A 325 -14.09 -9.86 -15.41
N ALA A 326 -13.61 -10.72 -14.52
CA ALA A 326 -13.52 -12.16 -14.78
C ALA A 326 -14.92 -12.79 -14.96
N GLU A 327 -15.89 -12.42 -14.14
CA GLU A 327 -17.27 -12.90 -14.24
C GLU A 327 -17.95 -12.43 -15.53
N ARG A 328 -17.72 -11.17 -15.92
CA ARG A 328 -18.20 -10.65 -17.21
C ARG A 328 -17.62 -11.42 -18.39
N ASP A 329 -16.32 -11.68 -18.39
CA ASP A 329 -15.65 -12.40 -19.46
C ASP A 329 -16.12 -13.86 -19.52
N GLN A 330 -16.46 -14.45 -18.37
CA GLN A 330 -17.05 -15.79 -18.34
C GLN A 330 -18.48 -15.80 -18.91
N LEU A 331 -19.31 -14.83 -18.51
CA LEU A 331 -20.68 -14.67 -19.04
C LEU A 331 -20.70 -14.41 -20.56
N GLU A 332 -19.74 -13.64 -21.09
CA GLU A 332 -19.60 -13.46 -22.54
C GLU A 332 -19.28 -14.78 -23.27
N LYS A 333 -18.37 -15.59 -22.72
CA LYS A 333 -18.04 -16.91 -23.27
C LYS A 333 -19.22 -17.89 -23.22
N ASP A 334 -19.95 -17.87 -22.11
CA ASP A 334 -21.12 -18.76 -21.96
C ASP A 334 -22.25 -18.35 -22.92
N LYS A 335 -22.47 -17.05 -23.09
CA LYS A 335 -23.40 -16.50 -24.08
C LYS A 335 -23.02 -16.85 -25.52
N GLU A 336 -21.74 -16.78 -25.85
CA GLU A 336 -21.24 -17.11 -27.18
C GLU A 336 -21.41 -18.61 -27.48
N LYS A 337 -21.18 -19.47 -26.47
CA LYS A 337 -21.45 -20.91 -26.53
C LYS A 337 -22.92 -21.23 -26.74
N GLU A 338 -23.82 -20.61 -25.95
CA GLU A 338 -25.26 -20.79 -26.13
C GLU A 338 -25.74 -20.35 -27.52
N LEU A 339 -25.22 -19.21 -28.02
CA LEU A 339 -25.55 -18.74 -29.37
C LEU A 339 -25.05 -19.70 -30.44
N GLN A 340 -23.90 -20.30 -30.27
CA GLN A 340 -23.35 -21.28 -31.19
C GLN A 340 -24.18 -22.56 -31.18
N ASP A 341 -24.58 -23.05 -30.00
CA ASP A 341 -25.47 -24.20 -29.84
C ASP A 341 -26.85 -23.96 -30.46
N VAL A 342 -27.41 -22.79 -30.30
CA VAL A 342 -28.70 -22.40 -30.94
C VAL A 342 -28.56 -22.32 -32.46
N ARG A 343 -27.48 -21.80 -32.98
CA ARG A 343 -27.19 -21.74 -34.42
C ARG A 343 -27.02 -23.14 -35.03
N SER A 344 -26.31 -24.04 -34.33
CA SER A 344 -26.11 -25.41 -34.82
C SER A 344 -27.44 -26.20 -34.84
N LYS A 345 -28.28 -26.03 -33.80
CA LYS A 345 -29.65 -26.63 -33.77
C LYS A 345 -30.55 -26.06 -34.86
N ALA A 346 -30.50 -24.74 -35.10
CA ALA A 346 -31.26 -24.14 -36.20
C ALA A 346 -30.80 -24.65 -37.57
N ALA A 347 -29.48 -24.82 -37.77
CA ALA A 347 -28.96 -25.39 -39.02
C ALA A 347 -29.42 -26.82 -39.24
N SER A 348 -29.39 -27.68 -38.20
CA SER A 348 -29.87 -29.06 -38.30
C SER A 348 -31.36 -29.16 -38.62
N ILE A 349 -32.18 -28.25 -38.05
CA ILE A 349 -33.62 -28.21 -38.35
C ILE A 349 -33.87 -27.77 -39.82
N ILE A 350 -33.08 -26.85 -40.35
CA ILE A 350 -33.18 -26.41 -41.73
C ILE A 350 -32.80 -27.56 -42.70
N GLU A 351 -31.75 -28.32 -42.38
CA GLU A 351 -31.38 -29.51 -43.18
C GLU A 351 -32.46 -30.58 -43.17
N GLU A 352 -33.03 -30.86 -41.99
CA GLU A 352 -34.14 -31.81 -41.85
C GLU A 352 -35.34 -31.39 -42.66
N VAL A 353 -35.73 -30.09 -42.61
CA VAL A 353 -36.82 -29.55 -43.40
C VAL A 353 -36.58 -29.64 -44.90
N ARG A 354 -35.33 -29.39 -45.34
CA ARG A 354 -34.92 -29.56 -46.73
C ARG A 354 -35.04 -31.02 -47.20
N PHE A 355 -34.51 -31.93 -46.44
CA PHE A 355 -34.55 -33.36 -46.76
C PHE A 355 -35.98 -33.87 -46.86
N GLN A 356 -36.85 -33.48 -45.94
CA GLN A 356 -38.26 -33.82 -45.95
C GLN A 356 -39.00 -33.17 -47.15
N GLY A 357 -38.63 -31.94 -47.49
CA GLY A 357 -39.15 -31.23 -48.66
C GLY A 357 -38.80 -31.94 -49.99
N ASP A 358 -37.57 -32.41 -50.11
CA ASP A 358 -37.13 -33.14 -51.31
C ASP A 358 -37.83 -34.51 -51.44
N LEU A 359 -38.00 -35.21 -50.32
CA LEU A 359 -38.81 -36.46 -50.32
C LEU A 359 -40.25 -36.23 -50.75
N MET A 360 -40.89 -35.15 -50.29
CA MET A 360 -42.23 -34.80 -50.69
C MET A 360 -42.35 -34.46 -52.19
N LEU A 361 -41.38 -33.75 -52.73
CA LEU A 361 -41.31 -33.44 -54.15
C LEU A 361 -41.15 -34.71 -55.00
N GLU A 362 -40.28 -35.66 -54.63
CA GLU A 362 -40.19 -36.96 -55.25
C GLU A 362 -41.49 -37.75 -55.25
N GLU A 363 -42.22 -37.78 -54.13
CA GLU A 363 -43.49 -38.45 -53.99
C GLU A 363 -44.59 -37.81 -54.86
N LEU A 364 -44.59 -36.48 -54.95
CA LEU A 364 -45.46 -35.72 -55.86
C LEU A 364 -45.16 -36.02 -57.35
N GLU A 365 -43.88 -36.13 -57.70
CA GLU A 365 -43.52 -36.51 -59.09
C GLU A 365 -43.89 -37.92 -59.42
N ARG A 366 -43.74 -38.89 -58.49
CA ARG A 366 -44.23 -40.27 -58.65
C ARG A 366 -45.75 -40.31 -58.84
N LEU A 367 -46.54 -39.59 -58.06
CA LEU A 367 -47.97 -39.48 -58.21
C LEU A 367 -48.41 -38.84 -59.54
N ARG A 368 -47.64 -37.85 -60.03
CA ARG A 368 -47.90 -37.19 -61.30
C ARG A 368 -47.68 -38.16 -62.50
N LYS A 369 -46.69 -39.06 -62.42
CA LYS A 369 -46.45 -40.09 -63.44
C LYS A 369 -47.47 -41.21 -63.46
N GLN A 370 -48.30 -41.39 -62.37
CA GLN A 370 -49.32 -42.44 -62.23
C GLN A 370 -50.77 -41.91 -62.48
N LYS A 371 -50.96 -40.79 -63.15
CA LYS A 371 -52.22 -40.08 -63.36
C LYS A 371 -53.35 -40.88 -64.07
N GLU A 372 -53.08 -42.04 -64.70
CA GLU A 372 -54.01 -42.81 -65.48
C GLU A 372 -54.51 -44.11 -64.81
N SER A 373 -54.25 -44.31 -63.48
CA SER A 373 -54.69 -45.49 -62.74
C SER A 373 -56.00 -45.23 -61.95
N ALA A 374 -56.95 -46.20 -61.90
CA ALA A 374 -58.24 -46.15 -61.23
C ALA A 374 -58.12 -45.84 -59.67
N ASP A 375 -56.94 -46.01 -59.05
CA ASP A 375 -56.65 -45.81 -57.63
C ASP A 375 -56.02 -44.46 -57.30
N PHE A 376 -55.99 -43.52 -58.27
CA PHE A 376 -55.32 -42.24 -58.10
C PHE A 376 -55.85 -41.40 -56.93
N ALA A 377 -57.17 -41.37 -56.79
CA ALA A 377 -57.86 -40.62 -55.74
C ALA A 377 -57.51 -41.11 -54.31
N GLN A 378 -57.36 -42.43 -54.15
CA GLN A 378 -57.01 -43.02 -52.84
C GLN A 378 -55.52 -42.80 -52.49
N LYS A 379 -54.62 -42.89 -53.49
CA LYS A 379 -53.18 -42.63 -53.35
C LYS A 379 -52.93 -41.13 -53.05
N VAL A 380 -53.62 -40.21 -53.68
CA VAL A 380 -53.56 -38.77 -53.39
C VAL A 380 -54.06 -38.46 -51.96
N LYS A 381 -55.10 -39.17 -51.49
CA LYS A 381 -55.59 -38.99 -50.10
C LYS A 381 -54.57 -39.50 -49.08
N GLY A 382 -53.87 -40.60 -49.36
CA GLY A 382 -52.78 -41.13 -48.52
C GLY A 382 -51.58 -40.22 -48.48
N ALA A 383 -51.12 -39.74 -49.64
CA ALA A 383 -50.00 -38.82 -49.73
C ALA A 383 -50.28 -37.46 -49.01
N ARG A 384 -51.52 -36.95 -49.12
CA ARG A 384 -51.95 -35.73 -48.39
C ARG A 384 -51.95 -35.92 -46.89
N SER A 385 -52.32 -37.13 -46.40
CA SER A 385 -52.23 -37.48 -44.99
C SER A 385 -50.79 -37.58 -44.50
N HIS A 386 -49.90 -38.17 -45.30
CA HIS A 386 -48.48 -38.27 -45.01
C HIS A 386 -47.80 -36.89 -44.99
N ILE A 387 -48.07 -36.05 -45.96
CA ILE A 387 -47.57 -34.67 -46.02
C ILE A 387 -48.02 -33.86 -44.78
N ASN A 388 -49.29 -33.95 -44.43
CA ASN A 388 -49.80 -33.26 -43.24
C ASN A 388 -49.17 -33.76 -41.93
N SER A 389 -48.92 -35.07 -41.79
CA SER A 389 -48.25 -35.61 -40.61
C SER A 389 -46.78 -35.22 -40.53
N SER A 390 -46.07 -35.18 -41.67
CA SER A 390 -44.69 -34.73 -41.75
C SER A 390 -44.55 -33.23 -41.47
N VAL A 391 -45.45 -32.40 -42.00
CA VAL A 391 -45.50 -30.94 -41.72
C VAL A 391 -45.78 -30.66 -40.25
N ASN A 392 -46.72 -31.40 -39.62
CA ASN A 392 -46.96 -31.28 -38.18
C ASN A 392 -45.76 -31.75 -37.35
N GLY A 393 -45.07 -32.84 -37.72
CA GLY A 393 -43.83 -33.26 -37.06
C GLY A 393 -42.72 -32.26 -37.19
N MET A 394 -42.57 -31.56 -38.31
CA MET A 394 -41.63 -30.43 -38.48
C MET A 394 -41.98 -29.24 -37.59
N TYR A 395 -43.28 -28.90 -37.48
CA TYR A 395 -43.72 -27.82 -36.57
C TYR A 395 -43.41 -28.11 -35.11
N ASP A 396 -43.55 -29.37 -34.69
CA ASP A 396 -43.26 -29.80 -33.32
C ASP A 396 -41.75 -29.78 -33.04
N THR A 397 -40.91 -30.12 -34.02
CA THR A 397 -39.44 -30.12 -33.91
C THR A 397 -38.89 -28.68 -33.96
N ALA A 398 -39.45 -27.81 -34.78
CA ALA A 398 -39.04 -26.40 -34.90
C ALA A 398 -39.48 -25.54 -33.73
N ASN A 399 -40.39 -25.98 -32.89
CA ASN A 399 -40.95 -25.19 -31.77
C ASN A 399 -40.76 -25.90 -30.39
N PRO A 400 -39.54 -26.17 -29.94
CA PRO A 400 -39.33 -26.81 -28.64
C PRO A 400 -39.76 -25.91 -27.45
N ILE A 401 -40.11 -24.63 -27.69
CA ILE A 401 -40.50 -23.68 -26.65
C ILE A 401 -41.94 -23.87 -26.20
N MET A 402 -42.80 -24.52 -26.98
CA MET A 402 -44.21 -24.71 -26.62
C MET A 402 -44.48 -25.95 -25.73
N GLN A 403 -43.51 -26.78 -25.43
CA GLN A 403 -43.65 -27.88 -24.47
C GLN A 403 -43.17 -27.54 -23.06
N LYS A 404 -43.24 -26.32 -22.59
CA LYS A 404 -43.14 -26.04 -21.14
C LYS A 404 -44.44 -26.51 -20.48
N LYS A 405 -44.32 -27.56 -19.67
CA LYS A 405 -45.30 -28.08 -18.74
C LYS A 405 -46.13 -26.93 -18.16
N ILE A 406 -47.41 -27.03 -18.27
CA ILE A 406 -48.35 -26.19 -17.53
C ILE A 406 -48.14 -26.51 -16.05
N ASP A 407 -47.29 -25.75 -15.38
CA ASP A 407 -47.24 -25.78 -13.93
C ASP A 407 -48.61 -25.39 -13.41
N HIS A 408 -49.23 -26.26 -12.64
CA HIS A 408 -50.49 -25.97 -11.94
C HIS A 408 -50.23 -24.88 -10.90
N TYR A 409 -50.15 -23.62 -11.36
CA TYR A 409 -50.06 -22.48 -10.47
C TYR A 409 -51.45 -22.19 -9.88
N VAL A 410 -51.56 -22.34 -8.57
CA VAL A 410 -52.73 -21.97 -7.80
C VAL A 410 -52.54 -20.51 -7.33
N LEU A 411 -53.51 -19.68 -7.69
CA LEU A 411 -53.52 -18.28 -7.25
C LEU A 411 -53.58 -18.18 -5.72
N PRO A 412 -52.64 -17.50 -5.05
CA PRO A 412 -52.65 -17.40 -3.58
C PRO A 412 -53.83 -16.65 -3.00
N ARG A 413 -54.48 -15.82 -3.80
CA ARG A 413 -55.75 -15.12 -3.46
C ARG A 413 -56.54 -14.79 -4.73
N PRO A 414 -57.86 -14.48 -4.60
CA PRO A 414 -58.63 -13.94 -5.72
C PRO A 414 -58.04 -12.66 -6.29
N LEU A 415 -58.01 -12.55 -7.61
CA LEU A 415 -57.51 -11.36 -8.30
C LEU A 415 -58.45 -10.17 -8.10
N LYS A 416 -57.83 -8.97 -8.01
CA LYS A 416 -58.57 -7.69 -7.97
C LYS A 416 -58.17 -6.84 -9.16
N VAL A 417 -59.07 -5.97 -9.63
CA VAL A 417 -58.73 -5.00 -10.67
C VAL A 417 -57.62 -4.07 -10.14
N GLY A 418 -56.57 -3.92 -10.92
CA GLY A 418 -55.36 -3.17 -10.52
C GLY A 418 -54.22 -4.02 -10.02
N ASP A 419 -54.37 -5.35 -9.82
CA ASP A 419 -53.29 -6.25 -9.42
C ASP A 419 -52.22 -6.31 -10.51
N THR A 420 -50.92 -6.32 -10.09
CA THR A 420 -49.81 -6.60 -10.98
C THR A 420 -49.70 -8.10 -11.19
N VAL A 421 -49.81 -8.52 -12.45
CA VAL A 421 -49.80 -9.92 -12.86
C VAL A 421 -48.73 -10.13 -13.92
N ARG A 422 -48.07 -11.27 -13.90
CA ARG A 422 -47.13 -11.68 -14.93
C ARG A 422 -47.81 -12.67 -15.87
N LEU A 423 -47.75 -12.39 -17.17
CA LEU A 423 -48.23 -13.31 -18.20
C LEU A 423 -47.20 -14.41 -18.42
N ALA A 424 -47.59 -15.67 -18.21
CA ALA A 424 -46.68 -16.84 -18.36
C ALA A 424 -46.18 -17.00 -19.78
N ASP A 425 -47.03 -16.72 -20.79
CA ASP A 425 -46.69 -16.88 -22.22
C ASP A 425 -45.67 -15.84 -22.70
N LEU A 426 -45.74 -14.62 -22.19
CA LEU A 426 -44.91 -13.50 -22.65
C LEU A 426 -43.78 -13.15 -21.65
N ASN A 427 -43.80 -13.73 -20.47
CA ASN A 427 -42.93 -13.42 -19.35
C ASN A 427 -42.83 -11.90 -19.05
N LYS A 428 -43.94 -11.17 -19.27
CA LYS A 428 -44.05 -9.72 -19.05
C LYS A 428 -45.06 -9.41 -17.95
N GLU A 429 -44.78 -8.38 -17.20
CA GLU A 429 -45.68 -7.88 -16.16
C GLU A 429 -46.69 -6.90 -16.75
N GLY A 430 -47.89 -6.96 -16.24
CA GLY A 430 -48.97 -6.09 -16.64
C GLY A 430 -49.98 -5.89 -15.52
N THR A 431 -50.87 -4.90 -15.66
CA THR A 431 -51.90 -4.58 -14.68
C THR A 431 -53.22 -5.17 -15.12
N LEU A 432 -53.92 -5.86 -14.22
CA LEU A 432 -55.23 -6.44 -14.48
C LEU A 432 -56.29 -5.34 -14.60
N LEU A 433 -56.94 -5.24 -15.78
CA LEU A 433 -57.97 -4.22 -16.06
C LEU A 433 -59.38 -4.69 -15.74
N ARG A 434 -59.70 -5.99 -15.93
CA ARG A 434 -61.01 -6.58 -15.64
C ARG A 434 -60.84 -7.98 -15.06
N LEU A 435 -61.72 -8.32 -14.12
CA LEU A 435 -61.88 -9.68 -13.56
C LEU A 435 -62.30 -10.70 -14.65
N PRO A 436 -61.98 -12.00 -14.43
CA PRO A 436 -62.32 -13.05 -15.39
C PRO A 436 -63.80 -13.11 -15.69
N ASP A 437 -64.16 -13.26 -16.98
CA ASP A 437 -65.51 -13.45 -17.45
C ASP A 437 -65.95 -14.93 -17.26
N SER A 438 -67.19 -15.24 -17.63
CA SER A 438 -67.78 -16.61 -17.56
C SER A 438 -66.99 -17.66 -18.35
N LYS A 439 -66.02 -17.26 -19.18
CA LYS A 439 -65.11 -18.14 -19.96
C LYS A 439 -63.67 -18.08 -19.43
N ASN A 440 -63.46 -17.60 -18.18
CA ASN A 440 -62.12 -17.47 -17.54
C ASN A 440 -61.12 -16.60 -18.34
N MET A 441 -61.62 -15.57 -19.07
CA MET A 441 -60.77 -14.64 -19.83
C MET A 441 -60.61 -13.35 -19.07
N CYS A 442 -59.36 -12.89 -18.94
CA CYS A 442 -58.97 -11.66 -18.26
C CYS A 442 -58.42 -10.62 -19.25
N PHE A 443 -58.58 -9.33 -18.95
CA PHE A 443 -57.96 -8.25 -19.70
C PHE A 443 -56.81 -7.68 -18.88
N VAL A 444 -55.62 -7.70 -19.46
CA VAL A 444 -54.36 -7.23 -18.82
C VAL A 444 -53.72 -6.17 -19.71
N GLN A 445 -53.27 -5.08 -19.11
CA GLN A 445 -52.49 -4.05 -19.79
C GLN A 445 -51.01 -4.30 -19.58
N VAL A 446 -50.29 -4.52 -20.67
CA VAL A 446 -48.85 -4.71 -20.69
C VAL A 446 -48.22 -3.53 -21.43
N GLY A 447 -47.65 -2.56 -20.68
CA GLY A 447 -47.22 -1.31 -21.29
C GLY A 447 -48.36 -0.55 -21.96
N ALA A 448 -48.25 -0.22 -23.24
CA ALA A 448 -49.28 0.49 -24.03
C ALA A 448 -50.34 -0.44 -24.65
N MET A 449 -50.19 -1.78 -24.57
CA MET A 449 -51.09 -2.74 -25.21
C MET A 449 -52.05 -3.38 -24.23
N LYS A 450 -53.31 -3.54 -24.64
CA LYS A 450 -54.34 -4.31 -23.88
C LYS A 450 -54.47 -5.70 -24.50
N THR A 451 -54.20 -6.73 -23.71
CA THR A 451 -54.22 -8.12 -24.16
C THR A 451 -55.29 -8.92 -23.40
N LYS A 452 -56.01 -9.81 -24.12
CA LYS A 452 -56.94 -10.74 -23.53
C LYS A 452 -56.25 -12.10 -23.34
N THR A 453 -56.24 -12.61 -22.09
CA THR A 453 -55.57 -13.89 -21.75
C THR A 453 -56.42 -14.72 -20.80
N LYS A 454 -56.17 -16.05 -20.74
CA LYS A 454 -56.83 -16.95 -19.81
C LYS A 454 -56.29 -16.77 -18.40
N LEU A 455 -57.11 -17.02 -17.40
CA LEU A 455 -56.77 -16.98 -15.98
C LEU A 455 -55.55 -17.90 -15.65
N GLU A 456 -55.46 -19.05 -16.31
CA GLU A 456 -54.39 -20.04 -16.14
C GLU A 456 -53.02 -19.50 -16.50
N ASN A 457 -52.95 -18.49 -17.35
CA ASN A 457 -51.68 -17.87 -17.81
C ASN A 457 -51.25 -16.68 -16.96
N LEU A 458 -51.97 -16.35 -15.89
CA LEU A 458 -51.63 -15.24 -15.00
C LEU A 458 -50.97 -15.74 -13.73
N ARG A 459 -49.92 -15.05 -13.33
CA ARG A 459 -49.22 -15.24 -12.06
C ARG A 459 -49.31 -13.91 -11.29
N LEU A 460 -49.80 -13.96 -10.05
CA LEU A 460 -49.90 -12.79 -9.19
C LEU A 460 -48.48 -12.41 -8.71
N VAL A 461 -48.07 -11.16 -8.92
CA VAL A 461 -46.81 -10.60 -8.38
C VAL A 461 -47.16 -9.92 -7.06
N GLU A 462 -46.91 -10.59 -5.93
CA GLU A 462 -47.08 -9.95 -4.62
C GLU A 462 -45.89 -9.04 -4.35
N GLU A 463 -46.13 -7.74 -4.17
CA GLU A 463 -45.12 -6.85 -3.59
C GLU A 463 -44.84 -7.29 -2.15
N LYS A 464 -43.67 -7.86 -1.89
CA LYS A 464 -43.14 -7.97 -0.52
C LYS A 464 -43.03 -6.55 0.04
N LYS A 465 -43.96 -6.17 0.91
CA LYS A 465 -43.77 -5.00 1.78
C LYS A 465 -42.61 -5.26 2.70
N GLU A 466 -41.43 -4.89 2.28
CA GLU A 466 -40.29 -4.72 3.20
C GLU A 466 -40.65 -3.59 4.16
N SER A 467 -40.82 -3.94 5.42
CA SER A 467 -40.95 -2.99 6.51
C SER A 467 -39.59 -2.24 6.67
N LYS A 468 -39.47 -1.10 6.02
CA LYS A 468 -38.41 -0.14 6.25
C LYS A 468 -38.50 0.37 7.69
N LYS A 469 -37.75 -0.23 8.62
CA LYS A 469 -37.32 0.46 9.83
C LYS A 469 -36.36 1.55 9.39
N GLN A 470 -36.81 2.79 9.35
CA GLN A 470 -35.96 3.96 9.18
C GLN A 470 -35.11 4.12 10.46
N PRO A 471 -33.77 4.20 10.37
CA PRO A 471 -32.97 4.69 11.48
C PRO A 471 -33.20 6.21 11.60
N THR A 472 -33.58 6.67 12.77
CA THR A 472 -33.71 8.10 13.09
C THR A 472 -32.31 8.75 13.01
N PRO A 473 -32.07 9.73 12.13
CA PRO A 473 -30.77 10.37 12.05
C PRO A 473 -30.55 11.32 13.24
N SER A 474 -29.37 11.23 13.85
CA SER A 474 -28.92 12.16 14.87
C SER A 474 -28.88 13.60 14.30
N LYS A 475 -29.10 14.61 15.18
CA LYS A 475 -29.22 16.03 14.81
C LYS A 475 -28.05 16.63 14.00
N VAL A 476 -26.90 15.96 13.93
CA VAL A 476 -25.72 16.40 13.17
C VAL A 476 -25.81 16.05 11.68
N GLY A 477 -26.50 14.97 11.31
CA GLY A 477 -26.62 14.55 9.91
C GLY A 477 -27.58 15.42 9.06
N LYS A 478 -28.56 16.11 9.69
CA LYS A 478 -29.56 16.92 8.94
C LYS A 478 -28.98 18.17 8.27
N LYS A 479 -27.87 18.72 8.77
CA LYS A 479 -27.26 19.91 8.18
C LYS A 479 -26.37 19.63 6.96
N LEU A 480 -25.83 18.42 6.85
CA LEU A 480 -24.99 18.01 5.72
C LEU A 480 -25.83 17.54 4.49
N VAL A 481 -26.95 16.87 4.73
CA VAL A 481 -27.81 16.35 3.64
C VAL A 481 -28.59 17.47 2.91
N SER A 482 -28.91 18.58 3.60
CA SER A 482 -29.63 19.70 2.96
C SER A 482 -28.78 20.53 1.99
N ASN A 483 -27.45 20.47 2.10
CA ASN A 483 -26.56 21.20 1.18
C ASN A 483 -26.11 20.36 -0.03
N PHE A 484 -26.23 19.02 0.04
CA PHE A 484 -25.86 18.14 -1.06
C PHE A 484 -27.00 17.87 -2.05
N SER A 485 -28.27 18.00 -1.65
CA SER A 485 -29.42 17.66 -2.49
C SER A 485 -29.84 18.75 -3.48
N ARG A 486 -29.16 19.90 -3.52
CA ARG A 486 -29.53 21.03 -4.40
C ARG A 486 -28.75 21.15 -5.71
N LYS A 487 -27.71 20.33 -5.95
CA LYS A 487 -26.86 20.45 -7.16
C LYS A 487 -26.32 19.11 -7.70
N SER A 488 -27.11 18.06 -7.76
CA SER A 488 -26.72 16.84 -8.47
C SER A 488 -27.43 16.75 -9.83
N GLY A 489 -27.06 17.63 -10.73
CA GLY A 489 -27.19 17.37 -12.16
C GLY A 489 -25.89 16.75 -12.65
N MET A 490 -25.97 15.65 -13.42
CA MET A 490 -24.77 15.00 -14.01
C MET A 490 -24.08 15.85 -15.09
N GLU A 491 -24.56 17.03 -15.40
CA GLU A 491 -24.02 17.94 -16.42
C GLU A 491 -24.13 19.39 -15.95
N LEU A 492 -23.00 20.10 -16.01
CA LEU A 492 -22.93 21.54 -15.79
C LEU A 492 -23.07 22.25 -17.15
N ASP A 493 -24.18 22.91 -17.41
CA ASP A 493 -24.35 23.74 -18.63
C ASP A 493 -23.78 25.13 -18.39
N ILE A 494 -22.60 25.39 -18.98
CA ILE A 494 -21.89 26.66 -18.90
C ILE A 494 -22.05 27.52 -20.17
N ARG A 495 -22.97 27.17 -21.07
CA ARG A 495 -23.23 27.92 -22.30
C ARG A 495 -23.82 29.30 -21.97
N GLY A 496 -23.15 30.34 -22.44
CA GLY A 496 -23.55 31.74 -22.18
C GLY A 496 -22.91 32.39 -20.98
N MET A 497 -22.02 31.72 -20.25
CA MET A 497 -21.20 32.33 -19.20
C MET A 497 -19.93 32.97 -19.76
N LEU A 498 -19.50 34.07 -19.15
CA LEU A 498 -18.16 34.63 -19.38
C LEU A 498 -17.10 33.69 -18.86
N GLY A 499 -15.91 33.63 -19.49
CA GLY A 499 -14.88 32.64 -19.22
C GLY A 499 -14.51 32.46 -17.74
N ASP A 500 -14.40 33.54 -16.99
CA ASP A 500 -14.08 33.51 -15.57
C ASP A 500 -15.22 32.96 -14.70
N ASP A 501 -16.48 33.23 -15.04
CA ASP A 501 -17.65 32.70 -14.33
C ASP A 501 -17.84 31.20 -14.57
N GLY A 502 -17.56 30.71 -15.78
CA GLY A 502 -17.60 29.30 -16.11
C GLY A 502 -16.55 28.47 -15.36
N VAL A 503 -15.35 29.00 -15.16
CA VAL A 503 -14.28 28.37 -14.38
C VAL A 503 -14.62 28.33 -12.88
N MET A 504 -15.24 29.39 -12.35
CA MET A 504 -15.66 29.44 -10.94
C MET A 504 -16.78 28.45 -10.63
N GLU A 505 -17.73 28.26 -11.56
CA GLU A 505 -18.82 27.30 -11.38
C GLU A 505 -18.34 25.85 -11.58
N GLY A 506 -17.42 25.60 -12.52
CA GLY A 506 -16.75 24.30 -12.72
C GLY A 506 -15.90 23.87 -11.52
N GLY A 507 -15.29 24.82 -10.79
CA GLY A 507 -14.54 24.56 -9.56
C GLY A 507 -15.41 24.26 -8.35
N ARG A 508 -16.74 24.52 -8.42
CA ARG A 508 -17.74 24.23 -7.37
C ARG A 508 -18.57 22.98 -7.64
N PHE A 509 -18.50 22.45 -8.85
CA PHE A 509 -19.17 21.21 -9.27
C PHE A 509 -18.32 19.98 -8.93
#